data_53dab002f06b5030837503a1238321e9
#
_entry.id   53dab002f06b5030837503a1238321e9
#
_cell.length_a   1.000
_cell.length_b   1.000
_cell.length_c   1.000
_cell.angle_alpha   90.00
_cell.angle_beta   90.00
_cell.angle_gamma   90.00
#
_symmetry.space_group_name_H-M   'P 1'
#
loop_
_entity.id
_entity.type
_entity.pdbx_description
1 polymer ?
#
loop_
_entity_poly.entity_id
_entity_poly.type
_entity_poly.pdbx_seq_one_letter_code
_entity_poly.pdbx_strand_id
1 'polypeptide(L)' 'MKYLCECDTTTCTRSVDIPLAEAERIHDLRLVLMVEGSVPSPGDVLVEQHDGYGLYKEAA' A
#
# COMPACT_ATOMS: atom_id res chain seq x y z
N MET A 1 2.32 3.55 13.83
CA MET A 1 0.99 3.93 13.31
C MET A 1 0.44 2.79 12.45
N LYS A 2 -0.78 2.40 12.70
CA LYS A 2 -1.42 1.35 11.93
C LYS A 2 -1.92 1.88 10.59
N TYR A 3 -1.48 1.27 9.50
CA TYR A 3 -1.87 1.66 8.14
C TYR A 3 -2.63 0.51 7.49
N LEU A 4 -3.83 0.80 7.01
CA LEU A 4 -4.69 -0.24 6.42
C LEU A 4 -4.27 -0.54 4.97
N CYS A 5 -4.42 -1.80 4.59
CA CYS A 5 -4.20 -2.23 3.21
C CYS A 5 -5.21 -1.55 2.28
N GLU A 6 -4.71 -0.96 1.20
CA GLU A 6 -5.54 -0.23 0.23
C GLU A 6 -5.86 -1.03 -1.01
N CYS A 7 -5.91 -2.36 -0.90
CA CYS A 7 -6.31 -3.21 -2.02
C CYS A 7 -7.81 -3.07 -2.31
N ASP A 8 -8.22 -3.43 -3.52
CA ASP A 8 -9.62 -3.31 -3.95
C ASP A 8 -10.58 -4.31 -3.31
N THR A 9 -10.05 -5.24 -2.52
CA THR A 9 -10.87 -6.25 -1.87
C THR A 9 -11.58 -5.66 -0.66
N THR A 10 -12.89 -5.56 -0.71
CA THR A 10 -13.70 -4.95 0.35
C THR A 10 -13.64 -5.72 1.68
N THR A 11 -13.29 -7.00 1.62
CA THR A 11 -13.14 -7.85 2.81
C THR A 11 -11.72 -7.87 3.37
N CYS A 12 -10.79 -7.13 2.77
CA CYS A 12 -9.42 -7.08 3.24
C CYS A 12 -9.33 -6.26 4.53
N THR A 13 -8.89 -6.91 5.62
CA THR A 13 -8.71 -6.26 6.91
C THR A 13 -7.25 -6.18 7.33
N ARG A 14 -6.34 -6.46 6.40
CA ARG A 14 -4.90 -6.48 6.67
C ARG A 14 -4.38 -5.08 6.95
N SER A 15 -3.37 -5.00 7.78
CA SER A 15 -2.72 -3.72 8.11
C SER A 15 -1.25 -3.96 8.44
N VAL A 16 -0.47 -2.88 8.42
CA VAL A 16 0.92 -2.90 8.83
C VAL A 16 1.19 -1.71 9.74
N ASP A 17 2.19 -1.85 10.62
CA ASP A 17 2.66 -0.74 11.45
C ASP A 17 3.81 -0.06 10.73
N ILE A 18 3.67 1.24 10.47
CA ILE A 18 4.70 2.05 9.85
C ILE A 18 4.86 3.37 10.62
N PRO A 19 6.04 3.99 10.56
CA PRO A 19 6.23 5.31 11.17
C PRO A 19 5.30 6.35 10.54
N LEU A 20 4.91 7.35 11.31
CA LEU A 20 4.07 8.44 10.81
C LEU A 20 4.70 9.13 9.60
N ALA A 21 6.02 9.34 9.63
CA ALA A 21 6.73 9.97 8.51
C ALA A 21 6.57 9.16 7.22
N GLU A 22 6.58 7.82 7.32
CA GLU A 22 6.37 6.96 6.16
C GLU A 22 4.94 7.07 5.64
N ALA A 23 3.96 7.10 6.54
CA ALA A 23 2.56 7.25 6.16
C ALA A 23 2.32 8.58 5.44
N GLU A 24 2.94 9.66 5.93
CA GLU A 24 2.85 10.97 5.28
C GLU A 24 3.49 10.96 3.88
N ARG A 25 4.63 10.29 3.75
CA ARG A 25 5.31 10.17 2.45
C ARG A 25 4.44 9.43 1.44
N ILE A 26 3.83 8.33 1.86
CA ILE A 26 2.92 7.55 1.00
C ILE A 26 1.76 8.42 0.53
N HIS A 27 1.18 9.16 1.44
CA HIS A 27 0.07 10.04 1.13
C HIS A 27 0.47 11.17 0.16
N ASP A 28 1.61 11.81 0.42
CA ASP A 28 2.11 12.92 -0.40
C ASP A 28 2.44 12.47 -1.83
N LEU A 29 2.99 11.28 -1.97
CA LEU A 29 3.34 10.71 -3.27
C LEU A 29 2.16 10.01 -3.95
N ARG A 30 1.02 9.95 -3.28
CA ARG A 30 -0.20 9.29 -3.77
C ARG A 30 0.04 7.83 -4.12
N LEU A 31 0.83 7.16 -3.32
CA LEU A 31 1.09 5.73 -3.47
C LEU A 31 0.00 4.93 -2.77
N VAL A 32 -0.19 3.70 -3.23
CA VAL A 32 -1.13 2.76 -2.64
C VAL A 32 -0.33 1.72 -1.87
N LEU A 33 -0.65 1.51 -0.60
CA LEU A 33 0.00 0.50 0.22
C LEU A 33 -0.80 -0.79 0.15
N MET A 34 -0.14 -1.88 -0.24
CA MET A 34 -0.73 -3.21 -0.24
C MET A 34 0.08 -4.14 0.65
N VAL A 35 -0.59 -4.76 1.62
CA VAL A 35 0.04 -5.70 2.53
C VAL A 35 0.43 -6.96 1.77
N GLU A 36 1.53 -7.60 2.18
CA GLU A 36 2.01 -8.83 1.58
C GLU A 36 0.89 -9.86 1.46
N GLY A 37 0.80 -10.50 0.30
CA GLY A 37 -0.26 -11.45 -0.01
C GLY A 37 -1.47 -10.85 -0.69
N SER A 38 -1.58 -9.53 -0.77
CA SER A 38 -2.63 -8.85 -1.54
C SER A 38 -2.27 -8.83 -3.02
N VAL A 39 -3.28 -8.90 -3.86
CA VAL A 39 -3.09 -8.86 -5.32
C VAL A 39 -3.38 -7.45 -5.82
N PRO A 40 -2.42 -6.78 -6.48
CA PRO A 40 -2.68 -5.45 -7.03
C PRO A 40 -3.67 -5.50 -8.19
N SER A 41 -4.37 -4.38 -8.38
CA SER A 41 -5.29 -4.24 -9.50
C SER A 41 -4.53 -4.18 -10.83
N PRO A 42 -5.15 -4.60 -11.95
CA PRO A 42 -4.53 -4.42 -13.26
C PRO A 42 -4.17 -2.96 -13.51
N GLY A 43 -2.95 -2.73 -13.95
CA GLY A 43 -2.45 -1.39 -14.20
C GLY A 43 -1.67 -0.77 -13.05
N ASP A 44 -1.73 -1.35 -11.85
CA ASP A 44 -0.91 -0.89 -10.75
C ASP A 44 0.56 -1.28 -10.98
N VAL A 45 1.46 -0.36 -10.69
CA VAL A 45 2.89 -0.57 -10.88
C VAL A 45 3.59 -0.54 -9.52
N LEU A 46 4.36 -1.58 -9.22
CA LEU A 46 5.15 -1.63 -8.01
C LEU A 46 6.25 -0.57 -8.05
N VAL A 47 6.25 0.32 -7.08
CA VAL A 47 7.25 1.39 -6.97
C VAL A 47 8.31 1.03 -5.93
N GLU A 48 7.88 0.52 -4.78
CA GLU A 48 8.77 0.13 -3.69
C GLU A 48 8.28 -1.17 -3.06
N GLN A 49 9.24 -2.02 -2.66
CA GLN A 49 8.94 -3.24 -1.94
C GLN A 49 9.58 -3.15 -0.56
N HIS A 50 8.79 -3.35 0.49
CA HIS A 50 9.23 -3.33 1.88
C HIS A 50 8.87 -4.65 2.56
N ASP A 51 9.43 -4.89 3.75
CA ASP A 51 9.08 -6.06 4.54
C ASP A 51 7.60 -5.98 4.95
N GLY A 52 6.83 -6.93 4.47
CA GLY A 52 5.43 -7.05 4.82
C GLY A 52 4.46 -6.21 3.98
N TYR A 53 4.95 -5.35 3.10
CA TYR A 53 4.07 -4.55 2.24
C TYR A 53 4.79 -4.02 1.00
N GLY A 54 4.02 -3.62 0.01
CA GLY A 54 4.52 -2.98 -1.20
C GLY A 54 3.79 -1.68 -1.47
N LEU A 55 4.47 -0.73 -2.10
CA LEU A 55 3.89 0.54 -2.51
C LEU A 55 3.72 0.55 -4.02
N TYR A 56 2.50 0.86 -4.46
CA TYR A 56 2.13 0.83 -5.86
C TYR A 56 1.65 2.19 -6.31
N LYS A 57 1.81 2.46 -7.60
CA LYS A 57 1.28 3.66 -8.24
C LYS A 57 0.25 3.24 -9.27
N GLU A 58 -0.91 3.90 -9.27
CA GLU A 58 -1.90 3.68 -10.31
C GLU A 58 -1.37 4.19 -11.65
N ALA A 59 -1.46 3.33 -12.66
CA ALA A 59 -1.22 3.75 -14.03
C ALA A 59 -2.48 4.49 -14.48
N ALA A 60 -2.37 5.78 -14.61
CA ALA A 60 -3.48 6.61 -15.07
C ALA A 60 -3.78 6.34 -16.55
#